data_60dd001e596f3ec73a51df3a43b2b43c
#
_entry.id   60dd001e596f3ec73a51df3a43b2b43c
#
_cell.length_a   1.000
_cell.length_b   1.000
_cell.length_c   1.000
_cell.angle_alpha   90.00
_cell.angle_beta   90.00
_cell.angle_gamma   90.00
#
_symmetry.space_group_name_H-M   'P 1'
#
loop_
_entity.id
_entity.type
_entity.pdbx_description
1 polymer ?
#
loop_
_entity_poly.entity_id
_entity_poly.type
_entity_poly.pdbx_seq_one_letter_code
_entity_poly.pdbx_strand_id
1 'polypeptide(L)'
;MFKPYIYKIAIRYFFSKDKKTIVNRINGFAFFMIVSAACVLLLVLSGFAGLKDFGLTYTSSFDPDLKIIPNKGSYFMVDNEKLDLIERIEGVISASPVIEEKVVLSNELSSGAVLLKGVFDDYYMGPTLDSLSLIGAFSPNKPNTIYLGADLASSLEVVMSDDFSLLATAAKKETRSLFSFSPFNTKLLDIEGVYQISSDIEKKFAFTSMKTISSLIGVGENSYTSIEVTLDGNINKADFEKEINNLLSSDLSVLDKQDLNPALYKMLNTENLAVYLIFSLVALISMFNLVGSITIMMVEKKKDLRVIEILGGQKKDFNKIFFSLGVFTTVFGTIIGIGLAWLLVMLQNFYSFVSVPGTSIPYPISLTSTNVIIVFLTVVLMGIITSAWSSSAQGKV
;
A
#
# COMPACT_ATOMS: atom_id res chain seq x y z
N MET A 1 -0.23 -10.80 -46.03
CA MET A 1 0.16 -9.63 -46.82
C MET A 1 -0.55 -8.41 -46.29
N PHE A 2 0.15 -7.41 -45.77
CA PHE A 2 -0.42 -6.18 -45.25
C PHE A 2 -0.97 -5.34 -46.43
N LYS A 3 -2.28 -5.08 -46.45
CA LYS A 3 -2.92 -4.23 -47.47
C LYS A 3 -3.09 -2.81 -46.88
N PRO A 4 -2.27 -1.82 -47.25
CA PRO A 4 -2.25 -0.50 -46.59
C PRO A 4 -3.58 0.29 -46.72
N TYR A 5 -4.41 -0.05 -47.71
CA TYR A 5 -5.71 0.63 -47.87
C TYR A 5 -6.70 0.31 -46.73
N ILE A 6 -6.59 -0.85 -46.07
CA ILE A 6 -7.48 -1.25 -44.97
C ILE A 6 -7.38 -0.22 -43.81
N TYR A 7 -6.14 0.11 -43.43
CA TYR A 7 -5.91 1.07 -42.36
C TYR A 7 -6.30 2.49 -42.74
N LYS A 8 -6.03 2.89 -44.02
CA LYS A 8 -6.47 4.21 -44.52
C LYS A 8 -7.98 4.36 -44.48
N ILE A 9 -8.73 3.33 -44.85
CA ILE A 9 -10.21 3.36 -44.82
C ILE A 9 -10.69 3.38 -43.36
N ALA A 10 -10.11 2.57 -42.47
CA ALA A 10 -10.47 2.55 -41.04
C ALA A 10 -10.24 3.91 -40.38
N ILE A 11 -9.11 4.54 -40.60
CA ILE A 11 -8.80 5.90 -40.09
C ILE A 11 -9.77 6.95 -40.69
N ARG A 12 -10.07 6.84 -41.98
CA ARG A 12 -11.02 7.77 -42.61
C ARG A 12 -12.42 7.60 -42.06
N TYR A 13 -12.86 6.39 -41.75
CA TYR A 13 -14.15 6.16 -41.10
C TYR A 13 -14.18 6.67 -39.67
N PHE A 14 -13.08 6.59 -38.94
CA PHE A 14 -12.97 7.14 -37.60
C PHE A 14 -13.10 8.68 -37.58
N PHE A 15 -12.46 9.38 -38.53
CA PHE A 15 -12.49 10.86 -38.62
C PHE A 15 -13.60 11.43 -39.55
N SER A 16 -14.39 10.56 -40.21
CA SER A 16 -15.41 11.03 -41.17
C SER A 16 -16.52 11.78 -40.45
N LYS A 17 -16.69 13.05 -40.83
CA LYS A 17 -17.79 13.93 -40.41
C LYS A 17 -18.88 13.97 -41.47
N ASP A 18 -19.56 12.86 -41.74
CA ASP A 18 -20.78 12.90 -42.56
C ASP A 18 -21.89 13.62 -41.78
N LYS A 19 -22.20 14.84 -42.17
CA LYS A 19 -23.11 15.78 -41.46
C LYS A 19 -24.55 15.30 -41.28
N LYS A 20 -24.96 14.15 -41.84
CA LYS A 20 -26.36 13.70 -41.89
C LYS A 20 -26.65 12.36 -41.22
N THR A 21 -25.68 11.67 -40.63
CA THR A 21 -25.88 10.28 -40.20
C THR A 21 -25.91 10.13 -38.69
N ILE A 22 -26.94 9.47 -38.18
CA ILE A 22 -27.16 9.00 -36.82
C ILE A 22 -25.93 8.18 -36.34
N VAL A 23 -25.27 7.45 -37.25
CA VAL A 23 -24.10 6.61 -37.01
C VAL A 23 -22.91 7.39 -36.45
N ASN A 24 -22.69 8.62 -36.90
CA ASN A 24 -21.57 9.42 -36.39
C ASN A 24 -21.79 9.82 -34.91
N ARG A 25 -23.05 10.00 -34.51
CA ARG A 25 -23.41 10.24 -33.09
C ARG A 25 -23.23 8.98 -32.25
N ILE A 26 -23.59 7.79 -32.77
CA ILE A 26 -23.47 6.53 -32.08
C ILE A 26 -21.98 6.16 -31.89
N ASN A 27 -21.15 6.36 -32.93
CA ASN A 27 -19.72 6.14 -32.83
C ASN A 27 -19.06 7.12 -31.85
N GLY A 28 -19.46 8.41 -31.89
CA GLY A 28 -19.01 9.42 -30.94
C GLY A 28 -19.40 9.06 -29.49
N PHE A 29 -20.62 8.54 -29.31
CA PHE A 29 -21.07 8.07 -27.99
C PHE A 29 -20.27 6.85 -27.50
N ALA A 30 -20.02 5.85 -28.36
CA ALA A 30 -19.19 4.70 -28.02
C ALA A 30 -17.76 5.13 -27.65
N PHE A 31 -17.19 6.06 -28.42
CA PHE A 31 -15.88 6.64 -28.10
C PHE A 31 -15.88 7.34 -26.75
N PHE A 32 -16.88 8.19 -26.48
CA PHE A 32 -17.04 8.89 -25.20
C PHE A 32 -17.15 7.91 -24.02
N MET A 33 -17.90 6.81 -24.20
CA MET A 33 -18.02 5.78 -23.16
C MET A 33 -16.69 5.10 -22.86
N ILE A 34 -15.85 4.84 -23.86
CA ILE A 34 -14.51 4.27 -23.66
C ILE A 34 -13.59 5.27 -22.95
N VAL A 35 -13.61 6.54 -23.36
CA VAL A 35 -12.86 7.62 -22.70
C VAL A 35 -13.25 7.72 -21.23
N SER A 36 -14.57 7.74 -20.95
CA SER A 36 -15.09 7.83 -19.59
C SER A 36 -14.72 6.60 -18.76
N ALA A 37 -14.83 5.39 -19.32
CA ALA A 37 -14.49 4.16 -18.63
C ALA A 37 -12.99 4.10 -18.27
N ALA A 38 -12.10 4.45 -19.19
CA ALA A 38 -10.67 4.50 -18.94
C ALA A 38 -10.30 5.59 -17.91
N CYS A 39 -10.94 6.76 -18.03
CA CYS A 39 -10.73 7.87 -17.10
C CYS A 39 -11.16 7.49 -15.67
N VAL A 40 -12.38 6.98 -15.49
CA VAL A 40 -12.91 6.60 -14.18
C VAL A 40 -12.12 5.45 -13.57
N LEU A 41 -11.79 4.42 -14.36
CA LEU A 41 -10.97 3.29 -13.88
C LEU A 41 -9.62 3.77 -13.34
N LEU A 42 -8.93 4.66 -14.05
CA LEU A 42 -7.65 5.21 -13.60
C LEU A 42 -7.80 6.11 -12.37
N LEU A 43 -8.82 6.98 -12.33
CA LEU A 43 -9.09 7.85 -11.18
C LEU A 43 -9.32 7.04 -9.91
N VAL A 44 -10.14 6.00 -10.00
CA VAL A 44 -10.46 5.17 -8.84
C VAL A 44 -9.25 4.39 -8.36
N LEU A 45 -8.49 3.76 -9.26
CA LEU A 45 -7.26 3.06 -8.89
C LEU A 45 -6.21 4.01 -8.29
N SER A 46 -6.12 5.24 -8.80
CA SER A 46 -5.21 6.26 -8.27
C SER A 46 -5.66 6.77 -6.89
N GLY A 47 -6.97 6.92 -6.67
CA GLY A 47 -7.54 7.27 -5.37
C GLY A 47 -7.28 6.18 -4.32
N PHE A 48 -7.47 4.91 -4.68
CA PHE A 48 -7.14 3.79 -3.79
C PHE A 48 -5.64 3.67 -3.50
N ALA A 49 -4.79 3.89 -4.51
CA ALA A 49 -3.34 3.92 -4.31
C ALA A 49 -2.94 5.03 -3.32
N GLY A 50 -3.48 6.24 -3.51
CA GLY A 50 -3.22 7.35 -2.60
C GLY A 50 -3.75 7.11 -1.19
N LEU A 51 -4.95 6.57 -1.04
CA LEU A 51 -5.52 6.23 0.26
C LEU A 51 -4.71 5.14 0.97
N LYS A 52 -4.22 4.14 0.21
CA LYS A 52 -3.32 3.11 0.73
C LYS A 52 -2.03 3.73 1.25
N ASP A 53 -1.36 4.56 0.44
CA ASP A 53 -0.11 5.22 0.82
C ASP A 53 -0.32 6.12 2.07
N PHE A 54 -1.42 6.86 2.10
CA PHE A 54 -1.80 7.69 3.24
C PHE A 54 -2.06 6.87 4.50
N GLY A 55 -2.88 5.81 4.41
CA GLY A 55 -3.17 4.92 5.53
C GLY A 55 -1.92 4.24 6.08
N LEU A 56 -1.03 3.80 5.19
CA LEU A 56 0.24 3.21 5.56
C LEU A 56 1.18 4.24 6.22
N THR A 57 1.20 5.49 5.77
CA THR A 57 2.02 6.53 6.40
C THR A 57 1.61 6.76 7.85
N TYR A 58 0.31 6.78 8.15
CA TYR A 58 -0.16 6.92 9.54
C TYR A 58 0.10 5.69 10.40
N THR A 59 -0.07 4.49 9.86
CA THR A 59 0.13 3.24 10.60
C THR A 59 1.60 2.85 10.69
N SER A 60 2.37 3.12 9.64
CA SER A 60 3.77 2.69 9.51
C SER A 60 4.79 3.73 9.98
N SER A 61 4.35 4.91 10.42
CA SER A 61 5.28 5.88 11.05
C SER A 61 5.91 5.35 12.33
N PHE A 62 5.28 4.32 12.91
CA PHE A 62 5.75 3.65 14.13
C PHE A 62 6.51 2.35 13.86
N ASP A 63 6.29 1.73 12.67
CA ASP A 63 6.98 0.52 12.28
C ASP A 63 8.32 0.87 11.62
N PRO A 64 9.42 0.18 11.99
CA PRO A 64 10.70 0.35 11.33
C PRO A 64 10.60 -0.03 9.85
N ASP A 65 11.48 0.50 9.01
CA ASP A 65 11.52 0.16 7.59
C ASP A 65 11.86 -1.32 7.40
N LEU A 66 12.82 -1.82 8.19
CA LEU A 66 13.15 -3.23 8.28
C LEU A 66 13.30 -3.64 9.74
N LYS A 67 12.93 -4.88 10.07
CA LYS A 67 13.08 -5.48 11.39
C LYS A 67 13.80 -6.82 11.27
N ILE A 68 14.96 -6.94 11.89
CA ILE A 68 15.76 -8.16 11.91
C ILE A 68 15.34 -8.97 13.13
N ILE A 69 14.93 -10.21 12.90
CA ILE A 69 14.47 -11.14 13.96
C ILE A 69 15.18 -12.49 13.83
N PRO A 70 15.31 -13.27 14.93
CA PRO A 70 15.84 -14.62 14.86
C PRO A 70 14.81 -15.59 14.27
N ASN A 71 15.26 -16.51 13.38
CA ASN A 71 14.41 -17.59 12.85
C ASN A 71 14.08 -18.65 13.91
N LYS A 72 14.94 -18.79 14.91
CA LYS A 72 14.77 -19.73 16.01
C LYS A 72 14.99 -19.06 17.35
N GLY A 73 14.08 -19.32 18.30
CA GLY A 73 14.12 -18.69 19.61
C GLY A 73 13.43 -17.33 19.61
N SER A 74 13.48 -16.66 20.75
CA SER A 74 12.89 -15.32 20.93
C SER A 74 13.94 -14.23 21.07
N TYR A 75 15.19 -14.62 21.27
CA TYR A 75 16.32 -13.72 21.51
C TYR A 75 17.54 -14.17 20.73
N PHE A 76 18.35 -13.20 20.34
CA PHE A 76 19.67 -13.42 19.75
C PHE A 76 20.66 -12.42 20.32
N MET A 77 21.93 -12.77 20.27
CA MET A 77 23.01 -11.96 20.82
C MET A 77 23.70 -11.17 19.70
N VAL A 78 23.84 -9.88 19.92
CA VAL A 78 24.57 -8.99 19.00
C VAL A 78 25.45 -8.06 19.81
N ASP A 79 26.73 -8.01 19.44
CA ASP A 79 27.69 -7.10 20.04
C ASP A 79 27.65 -5.72 19.35
N ASN A 80 28.08 -4.68 20.06
CA ASN A 80 28.08 -3.31 19.52
C ASN A 80 28.89 -3.17 18.22
N GLU A 81 30.00 -3.91 18.08
CA GLU A 81 30.79 -3.92 16.84
C GLU A 81 29.96 -4.37 15.61
N LYS A 82 29.07 -5.31 15.81
CA LYS A 82 28.18 -5.81 14.75
C LYS A 82 27.04 -4.83 14.45
N LEU A 83 26.53 -4.11 15.44
CA LEU A 83 25.56 -3.05 15.24
C LEU A 83 26.16 -1.91 14.41
N ASP A 84 27.38 -1.49 14.73
CA ASP A 84 28.13 -0.48 13.96
C ASP A 84 28.34 -0.91 12.50
N LEU A 85 28.53 -2.21 12.25
CA LEU A 85 28.66 -2.72 10.87
C LEU A 85 27.32 -2.64 10.10
N ILE A 86 26.19 -2.89 10.77
CA ILE A 86 24.87 -2.75 10.14
C ILE A 86 24.60 -1.28 9.78
N GLU A 87 24.95 -0.35 10.65
CA GLU A 87 24.78 1.10 10.39
C GLU A 87 25.66 1.62 9.25
N ARG A 88 26.76 0.94 8.93
CA ARG A 88 27.63 1.28 7.78
C ARG A 88 27.14 0.77 6.44
N ILE A 89 26.09 -0.03 6.42
CA ILE A 89 25.47 -0.48 5.14
C ILE A 89 24.88 0.75 4.43
N GLU A 90 25.17 0.87 3.16
CA GLU A 90 24.70 2.01 2.34
C GLU A 90 23.17 2.11 2.37
N GLY A 91 22.67 3.28 2.77
CA GLY A 91 21.22 3.56 2.89
C GLY A 91 20.62 3.23 4.24
N VAL A 92 21.39 2.77 5.23
CA VAL A 92 20.95 2.66 6.64
C VAL A 92 21.19 4.00 7.37
N ILE A 93 20.14 4.52 8.01
CA ILE A 93 20.23 5.71 8.87
C ILE A 93 20.58 5.30 10.30
N SER A 94 19.90 4.27 10.80
CA SER A 94 20.10 3.78 12.17
C SER A 94 19.74 2.30 12.28
N ALA A 95 20.38 1.60 13.21
CA ALA A 95 20.11 0.21 13.56
C ALA A 95 19.98 0.08 15.07
N SER A 96 18.77 0.13 15.58
CA SER A 96 18.47 0.16 17.01
C SER A 96 18.10 -1.24 17.53
N PRO A 97 18.88 -1.84 18.42
CA PRO A 97 18.50 -3.09 19.08
C PRO A 97 17.36 -2.86 20.08
N VAL A 98 16.39 -3.77 20.09
CA VAL A 98 15.15 -3.62 20.85
C VAL A 98 14.81 -4.93 21.56
N ILE A 99 14.26 -4.82 22.76
CA ILE A 99 13.57 -5.91 23.44
C ILE A 99 12.08 -5.57 23.47
N GLU A 100 11.26 -6.40 22.82
CA GLU A 100 9.80 -6.32 22.92
C GLU A 100 9.27 -7.54 23.65
N GLU A 101 8.49 -7.29 24.71
CA GLU A 101 7.89 -8.38 25.47
C GLU A 101 6.48 -8.01 25.90
N LYS A 102 5.59 -9.01 25.91
CA LYS A 102 4.23 -8.87 26.39
C LYS A 102 4.23 -8.82 27.92
N VAL A 103 3.78 -7.72 28.49
CA VAL A 103 3.68 -7.53 29.94
C VAL A 103 2.27 -7.17 30.33
N VAL A 104 1.91 -7.43 31.58
CA VAL A 104 0.69 -6.91 32.17
C VAL A 104 1.07 -5.74 33.05
N LEU A 105 0.53 -4.57 32.73
CA LEU A 105 0.61 -3.39 33.59
C LEU A 105 -0.63 -3.37 34.47
N SER A 106 -0.46 -3.14 35.75
CA SER A 106 -1.56 -3.07 36.71
C SER A 106 -1.33 -2.00 37.76
N ASN A 107 -2.40 -1.44 38.25
CA ASN A 107 -2.49 -0.64 39.46
C ASN A 107 -3.57 -1.20 40.37
N GLU A 108 -3.96 -0.50 41.41
CA GLU A 108 -5.01 -0.95 42.35
C GLU A 108 -6.42 -1.03 41.73
N LEU A 109 -6.66 -0.30 40.63
CA LEU A 109 -7.99 -0.13 40.02
C LEU A 109 -8.16 -0.91 38.72
N SER A 110 -7.10 -1.04 37.93
CA SER A 110 -7.17 -1.56 36.56
C SER A 110 -5.93 -2.36 36.17
N SER A 111 -6.05 -3.16 35.10
CA SER A 111 -4.93 -3.89 34.51
C SER A 111 -5.10 -4.00 33.00
N GLY A 112 -3.98 -3.99 32.27
CA GLY A 112 -3.97 -4.12 30.83
C GLY A 112 -2.73 -4.85 30.33
N ALA A 113 -2.89 -5.64 29.26
CA ALA A 113 -1.76 -6.28 28.57
C ALA A 113 -1.22 -5.34 27.50
N VAL A 114 0.11 -5.15 27.47
CA VAL A 114 0.80 -4.23 26.56
C VAL A 114 2.08 -4.89 26.04
N LEU A 115 2.56 -4.46 24.89
CA LEU A 115 3.89 -4.72 24.40
C LEU A 115 4.82 -3.65 24.98
N LEU A 116 5.65 -4.06 25.94
CA LEU A 116 6.67 -3.20 26.52
C LEU A 116 7.92 -3.26 25.67
N LYS A 117 8.34 -2.11 25.17
CA LYS A 117 9.49 -1.95 24.28
C LYS A 117 10.63 -1.28 25.04
N GLY A 118 11.71 -2.02 25.23
CA GLY A 118 12.94 -1.52 25.81
C GLY A 118 13.85 -0.97 24.76
N VAL A 119 14.27 0.28 24.91
CA VAL A 119 15.08 0.99 23.93
C VAL A 119 16.27 1.68 24.60
N PHE A 120 17.28 2.05 23.80
CA PHE A 120 18.41 2.90 24.17
C PHE A 120 18.10 4.38 23.86
N ASP A 121 19.00 5.29 24.30
CA ASP A 121 18.85 6.72 24.11
C ASP A 121 18.87 7.18 22.65
N ASP A 122 19.58 6.48 21.81
CA ASP A 122 19.74 6.72 20.39
C ASP A 122 18.63 6.07 19.53
N TYR A 123 17.58 5.55 20.20
CA TYR A 123 16.47 4.92 19.49
C TYR A 123 15.76 5.91 18.59
N TYR A 124 15.81 5.65 17.28
CA TYR A 124 15.25 6.49 16.24
C TYR A 124 14.06 5.81 15.55
N MET A 125 12.95 6.55 15.49
CA MET A 125 11.69 6.09 14.88
C MET A 125 11.22 7.01 13.74
N GLY A 126 12.07 7.85 13.21
CA GLY A 126 11.65 8.93 12.31
C GLY A 126 11.33 10.21 13.09
N PRO A 127 10.13 10.42 13.67
CA PRO A 127 9.96 11.42 14.73
C PRO A 127 10.56 10.88 16.04
N THR A 128 11.28 11.71 16.75
CA THR A 128 11.75 11.38 18.11
C THR A 128 10.56 11.18 19.04
N LEU A 129 10.65 10.23 19.97
CA LEU A 129 9.57 9.99 20.96
C LEU A 129 9.20 11.28 21.71
N ASP A 130 10.15 12.16 21.95
CA ASP A 130 9.91 13.47 22.55
C ASP A 130 9.02 14.39 21.72
N SER A 131 9.11 14.33 20.40
CA SER A 131 8.25 15.14 19.53
C SER A 131 6.78 14.70 19.54
N LEU A 132 6.51 13.50 20.02
CA LEU A 132 5.19 12.88 20.15
C LEU A 132 4.65 12.99 21.59
N SER A 133 5.43 13.60 22.50
CA SER A 133 5.07 13.74 23.90
C SER A 133 3.87 14.66 24.08
N LEU A 134 2.85 14.16 24.77
CA LEU A 134 1.71 14.94 25.25
C LEU A 134 2.02 15.55 26.61
N ILE A 135 2.63 14.78 27.50
CA ILE A 135 2.99 15.18 28.88
C ILE A 135 4.29 14.46 29.24
N GLY A 136 5.23 15.18 29.89
CA GLY A 136 6.51 14.64 30.30
C GLY A 136 7.51 14.51 29.14
N ALA A 137 8.61 13.81 29.39
CA ALA A 137 9.63 13.49 28.37
C ALA A 137 10.13 12.08 28.62
N PHE A 138 10.49 11.35 27.57
CA PHE A 138 11.02 10.01 27.68
C PHE A 138 12.55 10.06 27.82
N SER A 139 13.07 9.48 28.91
CA SER A 139 14.52 9.37 29.14
C SER A 139 14.91 7.90 29.33
N PRO A 140 15.37 7.21 28.28
CA PRO A 140 15.76 5.80 28.35
C PRO A 140 16.88 5.47 29.33
N ASN A 141 17.66 6.46 29.76
CA ASN A 141 18.71 6.32 30.77
C ASN A 141 18.19 6.17 32.18
N LYS A 142 16.96 6.61 32.44
CA LYS A 142 16.37 6.54 33.78
C LYS A 142 15.82 5.13 34.04
N PRO A 143 16.34 4.43 35.04
CA PRO A 143 15.86 3.06 35.31
C PRO A 143 14.48 3.09 35.95
N ASN A 144 13.72 2.02 35.74
CA ASN A 144 12.38 1.80 36.33
C ASN A 144 11.34 2.84 35.94
N THR A 145 11.46 3.44 34.75
CA THR A 145 10.47 4.36 34.22
C THR A 145 9.74 3.77 33.04
N ILE A 146 8.52 4.24 32.82
CA ILE A 146 7.65 3.85 31.70
C ILE A 146 7.04 5.06 31.03
N TYR A 147 6.97 5.01 29.70
CA TYR A 147 6.35 5.99 28.85
C TYR A 147 5.13 5.36 28.14
N LEU A 148 3.95 5.89 28.38
CA LEU A 148 2.68 5.27 28.01
C LEU A 148 2.04 5.97 26.82
N GLY A 149 1.29 5.22 26.01
CA GLY A 149 0.35 5.82 25.07
C GLY A 149 -0.85 6.47 25.80
N ALA A 150 -1.39 7.54 25.27
CA ALA A 150 -2.49 8.30 25.90
C ALA A 150 -3.72 7.44 26.17
N ASP A 151 -4.12 6.60 25.22
CA ASP A 151 -5.26 5.70 25.38
C ASP A 151 -5.00 4.60 26.42
N LEU A 152 -3.76 4.09 26.49
CA LEU A 152 -3.36 3.12 27.52
C LEU A 152 -3.38 3.77 28.92
N ALA A 153 -2.81 4.95 29.05
CA ALA A 153 -2.82 5.72 30.30
C ALA A 153 -4.26 5.99 30.79
N SER A 154 -5.15 6.37 29.85
CA SER A 154 -6.57 6.56 30.16
C SER A 154 -7.25 5.26 30.59
N SER A 155 -6.97 4.13 29.91
CA SER A 155 -7.57 2.83 30.26
C SER A 155 -7.09 2.25 31.59
N LEU A 156 -5.88 2.64 32.01
CA LEU A 156 -5.31 2.29 33.29
C LEU A 156 -5.64 3.31 34.40
N GLU A 157 -6.50 4.31 34.11
CA GLU A 157 -6.87 5.37 35.06
C GLU A 157 -5.65 6.05 35.71
N VAL A 158 -4.62 6.29 34.87
CA VAL A 158 -3.35 6.86 35.33
C VAL A 158 -3.53 8.30 35.76
N VAL A 159 -3.09 8.61 36.97
CA VAL A 159 -2.99 9.97 37.48
C VAL A 159 -1.51 10.39 37.46
N MET A 160 -1.22 11.48 36.75
CA MET A 160 0.16 12.01 36.69
C MET A 160 0.49 12.67 38.03
N SER A 161 1.06 11.89 38.95
CA SER A 161 1.62 12.36 40.21
C SER A 161 2.90 11.62 40.53
N ASP A 162 3.80 12.24 41.27
CA ASP A 162 5.12 11.66 41.61
C ASP A 162 5.02 10.33 42.39
N ASP A 163 3.87 10.06 43.02
CA ASP A 163 3.64 8.86 43.82
C ASP A 163 2.90 7.74 43.05
N PHE A 164 2.63 7.93 41.75
CA PHE A 164 1.86 6.97 40.97
C PHE A 164 2.79 6.07 40.14
N SER A 165 2.84 4.78 40.49
CA SER A 165 3.64 3.77 39.78
C SER A 165 2.74 2.65 39.28
N LEU A 166 3.13 1.99 38.19
CA LEU A 166 2.49 0.80 37.64
C LEU A 166 3.30 -0.45 37.96
N LEU A 167 2.62 -1.52 38.35
CA LEU A 167 3.23 -2.83 38.50
C LEU A 167 3.30 -3.52 37.14
N ALA A 168 4.50 -3.68 36.60
CA ALA A 168 4.75 -4.44 35.38
C ALA A 168 5.02 -5.91 35.76
N THR A 169 4.27 -6.83 35.15
CA THR A 169 4.41 -8.28 35.35
C THR A 169 4.74 -8.93 34.02
N ALA A 170 5.89 -9.63 33.96
CA ALA A 170 6.36 -10.37 32.79
C ALA A 170 6.66 -11.83 33.13
N ALA A 171 6.55 -12.72 32.14
CA ALA A 171 6.95 -14.10 32.29
C ALA A 171 8.49 -14.23 32.32
N LYS A 172 9.00 -15.01 33.24
CA LYS A 172 10.45 -15.33 33.31
C LYS A 172 10.88 -16.16 32.10
N LYS A 173 11.94 -15.76 31.42
CA LYS A 173 12.51 -16.51 30.29
C LYS A 173 13.55 -17.57 30.76
N GLU A 174 14.31 -17.30 31.79
CA GLU A 174 15.25 -18.26 32.35
C GLU A 174 14.68 -18.96 33.61
N THR A 175 13.94 -20.04 33.42
CA THR A 175 13.53 -20.91 34.53
C THR A 175 14.45 -22.14 34.61
N ARG A 176 15.71 -21.94 34.96
CA ARG A 176 16.66 -23.06 35.18
C ARG A 176 16.55 -23.69 36.55
N SER A 177 15.71 -23.18 37.42
CA SER A 177 15.55 -23.70 38.78
C SER A 177 14.21 -24.42 38.94
N LEU A 178 14.27 -25.73 39.27
CA LEU A 178 13.11 -26.54 39.64
C LEU A 178 12.41 -26.06 40.93
N PHE A 179 12.97 -25.06 41.60
CA PHE A 179 12.46 -24.48 42.86
C PHE A 179 12.05 -23.02 42.73
N SER A 180 11.84 -22.49 41.50
CA SER A 180 11.36 -21.14 41.35
C SER A 180 9.85 -21.06 41.65
N PHE A 181 9.51 -20.46 42.79
CA PHE A 181 8.12 -20.34 43.27
C PHE A 181 7.20 -19.44 42.44
N SER A 182 7.74 -18.62 41.55
CA SER A 182 6.92 -17.75 40.68
C SER A 182 7.45 -17.81 39.25
N PRO A 183 6.57 -18.12 38.29
CA PRO A 183 6.92 -18.06 36.86
C PRO A 183 6.96 -16.62 36.31
N PHE A 184 6.63 -15.63 37.12
CA PHE A 184 6.57 -14.22 36.74
C PHE A 184 7.55 -13.38 37.55
N ASN A 185 8.11 -12.38 36.92
CA ASN A 185 8.79 -11.26 37.56
C ASN A 185 7.86 -10.06 37.60
N THR A 186 7.94 -9.29 38.66
CA THR A 186 7.22 -8.04 38.84
C THR A 186 8.17 -6.90 39.13
N LYS A 187 7.87 -5.73 38.62
CA LYS A 187 8.65 -4.51 38.87
C LYS A 187 7.73 -3.30 38.89
N LEU A 188 7.94 -2.41 39.85
CA LEU A 188 7.27 -1.09 39.87
C LEU A 188 7.98 -0.17 38.87
N LEU A 189 7.19 0.50 38.06
CA LEU A 189 7.64 1.46 37.06
C LEU A 189 6.96 2.80 37.28
N ASP A 190 7.77 3.85 37.42
CA ASP A 190 7.32 5.22 37.57
C ASP A 190 6.95 5.80 36.20
N ILE A 191 5.85 6.53 36.13
CA ILE A 191 5.38 7.08 34.88
C ILE A 191 6.16 8.36 34.59
N GLU A 192 6.91 8.36 33.50
CA GLU A 192 7.74 9.51 33.10
C GLU A 192 7.00 10.44 32.14
N GLY A 193 6.08 9.91 31.35
CA GLY A 193 5.29 10.70 30.46
C GLY A 193 4.28 9.88 29.64
N VAL A 194 3.55 10.61 28.81
CA VAL A 194 2.49 10.08 27.95
C VAL A 194 2.70 10.61 26.53
N TYR A 195 2.67 9.73 25.54
CA TYR A 195 2.76 10.08 24.12
C TYR A 195 1.41 9.91 23.41
N GLN A 196 1.25 10.63 22.29
CA GLN A 196 0.05 10.55 21.45
C GLN A 196 0.45 10.41 19.97
N ILE A 197 -0.07 9.36 19.32
CA ILE A 197 0.15 9.07 17.90
C ILE A 197 -1.16 8.65 17.23
N SER A 198 -1.62 7.45 17.54
CA SER A 198 -2.88 6.88 17.08
C SER A 198 -3.39 5.86 18.11
N SER A 199 -4.71 5.75 18.23
CA SER A 199 -5.36 4.90 19.24
C SER A 199 -4.89 3.45 19.23
N ASP A 200 -4.61 2.88 18.04
CA ASP A 200 -4.17 1.49 17.91
C ASP A 200 -2.75 1.28 18.46
N ILE A 201 -1.87 2.25 18.28
CA ILE A 201 -0.50 2.21 18.77
C ILE A 201 -0.45 2.52 20.25
N GLU A 202 -1.18 3.56 20.69
CA GLU A 202 -1.25 4.01 22.06
C GLU A 202 -1.76 2.95 23.04
N LYS A 203 -2.69 2.10 22.60
CA LYS A 203 -3.20 0.96 23.38
C LYS A 203 -2.27 -0.23 23.43
N LYS A 204 -1.40 -0.36 22.43
CA LYS A 204 -0.62 -1.58 22.22
C LYS A 204 0.79 -1.50 22.82
N PHE A 205 1.42 -0.32 22.76
CA PHE A 205 2.82 -0.17 23.11
C PHE A 205 3.02 0.74 24.33
N ALA A 206 4.07 0.40 25.11
CA ALA A 206 4.67 1.26 26.09
C ALA A 206 6.20 1.16 25.98
N PHE A 207 6.93 2.22 26.36
CA PHE A 207 8.39 2.26 26.27
C PHE A 207 9.01 2.27 27.64
N THR A 208 10.19 1.68 27.73
CA THR A 208 11.03 1.71 28.94
C THR A 208 12.49 1.64 28.56
N SER A 209 13.40 1.81 29.53
CA SER A 209 14.82 1.64 29.29
C SER A 209 15.18 0.18 29.02
N MET A 210 16.21 -0.05 28.20
CA MET A 210 16.74 -1.38 27.92
C MET A 210 17.11 -2.12 29.22
N LYS A 211 17.71 -1.44 30.19
CA LYS A 211 18.07 -2.01 31.51
C LYS A 211 16.84 -2.46 32.31
N THR A 212 15.77 -1.69 32.24
CA THR A 212 14.53 -2.00 32.97
C THR A 212 13.89 -3.28 32.44
N ILE A 213 13.71 -3.37 31.12
CA ILE A 213 13.08 -4.57 30.53
C ILE A 213 13.96 -5.80 30.67
N SER A 214 15.28 -5.71 30.44
CA SER A 214 16.19 -6.84 30.58
C SER A 214 16.15 -7.42 32.01
N SER A 215 16.12 -6.57 33.03
CA SER A 215 15.98 -6.99 34.42
C SER A 215 14.60 -7.56 34.76
N LEU A 216 13.53 -7.06 34.13
CA LEU A 216 12.17 -7.55 34.33
C LEU A 216 11.98 -8.97 33.77
N ILE A 217 12.49 -9.24 32.57
CA ILE A 217 12.31 -10.55 31.91
C ILE A 217 13.43 -11.53 32.27
N GLY A 218 14.56 -11.07 32.84
CA GLY A 218 15.68 -11.89 33.26
C GLY A 218 16.53 -12.39 32.08
N VAL A 219 16.78 -11.56 31.07
CA VAL A 219 17.67 -11.86 29.94
C VAL A 219 19.04 -11.22 30.16
N GLY A 220 20.07 -11.87 29.60
CA GLY A 220 21.46 -11.40 29.68
C GLY A 220 21.70 -10.12 28.88
N GLU A 221 22.84 -9.49 29.14
CA GLU A 221 23.32 -8.34 28.36
C GLU A 221 23.51 -8.74 26.91
N ASN A 222 23.31 -7.77 25.99
CA ASN A 222 23.40 -7.94 24.53
C ASN A 222 22.42 -8.96 23.90
N SER A 223 21.35 -9.33 24.63
CA SER A 223 20.30 -10.21 24.15
C SER A 223 19.08 -9.40 23.74
N TYR A 224 18.72 -9.43 22.46
CA TYR A 224 17.66 -8.62 21.88
C TYR A 224 16.59 -9.49 21.20
N THR A 225 15.37 -9.01 21.13
CA THR A 225 14.30 -9.67 20.36
C THR A 225 14.36 -9.31 18.90
N SER A 226 14.85 -8.11 18.59
CA SER A 226 14.96 -7.61 17.22
C SER A 226 15.95 -6.46 17.12
N ILE A 227 16.41 -6.18 15.89
CA ILE A 227 17.07 -4.93 15.54
C ILE A 227 16.14 -4.22 14.57
N GLU A 228 15.79 -2.98 14.88
CA GLU A 228 14.96 -2.11 14.03
C GLU A 228 15.87 -1.21 13.23
N VAL A 229 15.66 -1.22 11.91
CA VAL A 229 16.49 -0.49 10.94
C VAL A 229 15.64 0.56 10.25
N THR A 230 16.14 1.79 10.26
CA THR A 230 15.57 2.91 9.51
C THR A 230 16.43 3.17 8.28
N LEU A 231 15.80 3.38 7.14
CA LEU A 231 16.46 3.52 5.84
C LEU A 231 16.33 4.92 5.26
N ASP A 232 17.34 5.34 4.51
CA ASP A 232 17.28 6.50 3.62
C ASP A 232 17.09 5.98 2.18
N GLY A 233 15.83 5.71 1.81
CA GLY A 233 15.48 5.22 0.47
C GLY A 233 15.08 3.75 0.41
N ASN A 234 14.96 3.23 -0.82
CA ASN A 234 14.54 1.85 -1.07
C ASN A 234 15.76 0.92 -1.18
N ILE A 235 15.98 0.11 -0.17
CA ILE A 235 16.93 -1.01 -0.22
C ILE A 235 16.17 -2.29 -0.63
N ASN A 236 16.80 -3.13 -1.44
CA ASN A 236 16.24 -4.45 -1.76
C ASN A 236 16.35 -5.36 -0.52
N LYS A 237 15.20 -5.71 0.05
CA LYS A 237 15.11 -6.59 1.24
C LYS A 237 15.92 -7.88 1.11
N ALA A 238 15.87 -8.56 -0.05
CA ALA A 238 16.54 -9.84 -0.23
C ALA A 238 18.08 -9.71 -0.25
N ASP A 239 18.61 -8.61 -0.73
CA ASP A 239 20.04 -8.34 -0.75
C ASP A 239 20.51 -7.91 0.64
N PHE A 240 19.74 -7.08 1.33
CA PHE A 240 19.98 -6.71 2.73
C PHE A 240 19.96 -7.93 3.66
N GLU A 241 19.00 -8.83 3.50
CA GLU A 241 18.92 -10.07 4.31
C GLU A 241 20.14 -10.97 4.13
N LYS A 242 20.67 -11.10 2.90
CA LYS A 242 21.91 -11.84 2.65
C LYS A 242 23.11 -11.18 3.33
N GLU A 243 23.20 -9.88 3.27
CA GLU A 243 24.28 -9.11 3.88
C GLU A 243 24.27 -9.26 5.41
N ILE A 244 23.10 -9.11 6.03
CA ILE A 244 22.90 -9.30 7.47
C ILE A 244 23.27 -10.73 7.92
N ASN A 245 22.83 -11.76 7.21
CA ASN A 245 23.17 -13.15 7.54
C ASN A 245 24.67 -13.43 7.43
N ASN A 246 25.36 -12.79 6.48
CA ASN A 246 26.80 -12.86 6.35
C ASN A 246 27.52 -12.15 7.50
N LEU A 247 27.08 -10.94 7.88
CA LEU A 247 27.67 -10.12 8.93
C LEU A 247 27.48 -10.76 10.31
N LEU A 248 26.28 -11.20 10.62
CA LEU A 248 25.93 -11.69 11.95
C LEU A 248 26.22 -13.19 12.11
N SER A 249 26.49 -13.91 11.01
CA SER A 249 26.75 -15.37 11.00
C SER A 249 25.63 -16.16 11.72
N SER A 250 24.39 -15.70 11.59
CA SER A 250 23.21 -16.18 12.30
C SER A 250 22.08 -16.45 11.32
N ASP A 251 21.19 -17.36 11.69
CA ASP A 251 19.96 -17.65 10.95
C ASP A 251 18.90 -16.61 11.33
N LEU A 252 18.90 -15.48 10.62
CA LEU A 252 18.03 -14.32 10.87
C LEU A 252 17.13 -14.07 9.67
N SER A 253 15.95 -13.55 9.92
CA SER A 253 15.03 -13.06 8.91
C SER A 253 14.88 -11.55 8.98
N VAL A 254 14.75 -10.92 7.83
CA VAL A 254 14.46 -9.51 7.71
C VAL A 254 12.99 -9.34 7.33
N LEU A 255 12.24 -8.67 8.17
CA LEU A 255 10.83 -8.32 7.95
C LEU A 255 10.73 -6.87 7.47
N ASP A 256 9.92 -6.65 6.46
CA ASP A 256 9.51 -5.30 6.03
C ASP A 256 8.16 -4.90 6.64
N LYS A 257 7.71 -3.68 6.37
CA LYS A 257 6.40 -3.17 6.86
C LYS A 257 5.22 -4.06 6.44
N GLN A 258 5.32 -4.78 5.31
CA GLN A 258 4.26 -5.70 4.85
C GLN A 258 4.23 -6.96 5.72
N ASP A 259 5.41 -7.48 6.06
CA ASP A 259 5.53 -8.65 6.92
C ASP A 259 5.13 -8.35 8.37
N LEU A 260 5.37 -7.12 8.83
CA LEU A 260 4.96 -6.69 10.18
C LEU A 260 3.43 -6.55 10.31
N ASN A 261 2.74 -6.16 9.22
CA ASN A 261 1.29 -5.95 9.21
C ASN A 261 0.59 -6.73 8.09
N PRO A 262 0.73 -8.06 8.00
CA PRO A 262 0.25 -8.85 6.87
C PRO A 262 -1.27 -8.80 6.71
N ALA A 263 -2.03 -8.65 7.80
CA ALA A 263 -3.48 -8.55 7.78
C ALA A 263 -3.94 -7.25 7.10
N LEU A 264 -3.31 -6.12 7.45
CA LEU A 264 -3.59 -4.81 6.87
C LEU A 264 -3.28 -4.80 5.36
N TYR A 265 -2.09 -5.25 4.98
CA TYR A 265 -1.70 -5.29 3.56
C TYR A 265 -2.57 -6.24 2.74
N LYS A 266 -2.96 -7.39 3.30
CA LYS A 266 -3.89 -8.33 2.65
C LYS A 266 -5.27 -7.70 2.45
N MET A 267 -5.78 -6.98 3.44
CA MET A 267 -7.05 -6.25 3.35
C MET A 267 -6.98 -5.20 2.23
N LEU A 268 -5.98 -4.31 2.26
CA LEU A 268 -5.79 -3.26 1.25
C LEU A 268 -5.64 -3.82 -0.17
N ASN A 269 -4.89 -4.93 -0.34
CA ASN A 269 -4.73 -5.57 -1.63
C ASN A 269 -6.02 -6.22 -2.12
N THR A 270 -6.82 -6.80 -1.22
CA THR A 270 -8.13 -7.40 -1.55
C THR A 270 -9.14 -6.32 -1.96
N GLU A 271 -9.18 -5.20 -1.26
CA GLU A 271 -10.02 -4.06 -1.62
C GLU A 271 -9.64 -3.49 -2.99
N ASN A 272 -8.35 -3.29 -3.25
CA ASN A 272 -7.86 -2.82 -4.54
C ASN A 272 -8.26 -3.78 -5.69
N LEU A 273 -8.17 -5.10 -5.46
CA LEU A 273 -8.60 -6.11 -6.43
C LEU A 273 -10.12 -6.04 -6.66
N ALA A 274 -10.92 -5.94 -5.60
CA ALA A 274 -12.38 -5.85 -5.72
C ALA A 274 -12.80 -4.63 -6.52
N VAL A 275 -12.20 -3.47 -6.24
CA VAL A 275 -12.44 -2.23 -6.95
C VAL A 275 -12.02 -2.35 -8.42
N TYR A 276 -10.85 -2.89 -8.69
CA TYR A 276 -10.41 -3.15 -10.07
C TYR A 276 -11.41 -4.02 -10.84
N LEU A 277 -11.93 -5.09 -10.24
CA LEU A 277 -12.91 -5.97 -10.87
C LEU A 277 -14.24 -5.25 -11.17
N ILE A 278 -14.75 -4.45 -10.21
CA ILE A 278 -15.99 -3.69 -10.41
C ILE A 278 -15.85 -2.70 -11.57
N PHE A 279 -14.77 -1.93 -11.60
CA PHE A 279 -14.58 -0.93 -12.66
C PHE A 279 -14.16 -1.55 -14.00
N SER A 280 -13.53 -2.72 -13.99
CA SER A 280 -13.31 -3.52 -15.20
C SER A 280 -14.63 -4.01 -15.79
N LEU A 281 -15.62 -4.36 -14.96
CA LEU A 281 -16.97 -4.67 -15.41
C LEU A 281 -17.65 -3.46 -16.08
N VAL A 282 -17.48 -2.27 -15.52
CA VAL A 282 -17.98 -1.01 -16.14
C VAL A 282 -17.31 -0.78 -17.48
N ALA A 283 -16.00 -1.01 -17.59
CA ALA A 283 -15.28 -0.94 -18.85
C ALA A 283 -15.82 -1.98 -19.86
N LEU A 284 -16.12 -3.19 -19.42
CA LEU A 284 -16.72 -4.23 -20.26
C LEU A 284 -18.09 -3.78 -20.82
N ILE A 285 -18.94 -3.19 -19.99
CA ILE A 285 -20.25 -2.64 -20.46
C ILE A 285 -20.02 -1.57 -21.53
N SER A 286 -19.02 -0.73 -21.40
CA SER A 286 -18.65 0.28 -22.41
C SER A 286 -18.25 -0.39 -23.74
N MET A 287 -17.66 -1.58 -23.72
CA MET A 287 -17.30 -2.34 -24.92
C MET A 287 -18.53 -2.89 -25.68
N PHE A 288 -19.64 -3.19 -24.99
CA PHE A 288 -20.88 -3.55 -25.70
C PHE A 288 -21.41 -2.39 -26.55
N ASN A 289 -21.26 -1.15 -26.11
CA ASN A 289 -21.60 0.02 -26.91
C ASN A 289 -20.72 0.11 -28.17
N LEU A 290 -19.44 -0.25 -28.06
CA LEU A 290 -18.54 -0.33 -29.21
C LEU A 290 -18.99 -1.37 -30.22
N VAL A 291 -19.40 -2.58 -29.77
CA VAL A 291 -19.94 -3.63 -30.62
C VAL A 291 -21.17 -3.13 -31.39
N GLY A 292 -22.12 -2.50 -30.68
CA GLY A 292 -23.30 -1.91 -31.29
C GLY A 292 -22.95 -0.84 -32.34
N SER A 293 -22.02 0.05 -32.01
CA SER A 293 -21.54 1.10 -32.93
C SER A 293 -20.92 0.53 -34.20
N ILE A 294 -20.02 -0.44 -34.08
CA ILE A 294 -19.38 -1.12 -35.23
C ILE A 294 -20.45 -1.80 -36.08
N THR A 295 -21.38 -2.53 -35.45
CA THR A 295 -22.46 -3.23 -36.16
C THR A 295 -23.34 -2.28 -36.98
N ILE A 296 -23.78 -1.18 -36.39
CA ILE A 296 -24.58 -0.16 -37.06
C ILE A 296 -23.80 0.45 -38.22
N MET A 297 -22.50 0.76 -38.01
CA MET A 297 -21.66 1.33 -39.07
C MET A 297 -21.48 0.37 -40.24
N MET A 298 -21.35 -0.96 -39.98
CA MET A 298 -21.29 -1.97 -41.05
C MET A 298 -22.54 -1.98 -41.90
N VAL A 299 -23.71 -1.91 -41.27
CA VAL A 299 -25.01 -1.89 -42.01
C VAL A 299 -25.13 -0.65 -42.87
N GLU A 300 -24.79 0.52 -42.35
CA GLU A 300 -24.86 1.77 -43.08
C GLU A 300 -23.90 1.84 -44.27
N LYS A 301 -22.65 1.40 -44.06
CA LYS A 301 -21.60 1.41 -45.08
C LYS A 301 -21.69 0.22 -46.07
N LYS A 302 -22.78 -0.56 -46.04
CA LYS A 302 -22.98 -1.72 -46.91
C LYS A 302 -22.86 -1.37 -48.40
N LYS A 303 -23.32 -0.18 -48.80
CA LYS A 303 -23.21 0.31 -50.20
C LYS A 303 -21.73 0.56 -50.57
N ASP A 304 -20.99 1.22 -49.71
CA ASP A 304 -19.56 1.52 -49.94
C ASP A 304 -18.75 0.22 -50.00
N LEU A 305 -19.06 -0.77 -49.15
CA LEU A 305 -18.44 -2.09 -49.15
C LEU A 305 -18.72 -2.84 -50.48
N ARG A 306 -19.91 -2.76 -51.03
CA ARG A 306 -20.23 -3.36 -52.31
C ARG A 306 -19.39 -2.76 -53.45
N VAL A 307 -19.10 -1.46 -53.44
CA VAL A 307 -18.17 -0.84 -54.41
C VAL A 307 -16.75 -1.43 -54.26
N ILE A 308 -16.28 -1.62 -53.03
CA ILE A 308 -14.96 -2.21 -52.79
C ILE A 308 -14.94 -3.68 -53.26
N GLU A 309 -16.03 -4.42 -53.09
CA GLU A 309 -16.17 -5.81 -53.59
C GLU A 309 -16.09 -5.88 -55.12
N ILE A 310 -16.76 -4.98 -55.82
CA ILE A 310 -16.70 -4.86 -57.28
C ILE A 310 -15.27 -4.56 -57.76
N LEU A 311 -14.52 -3.78 -57.01
CA LEU A 311 -13.10 -3.46 -57.26
C LEU A 311 -12.12 -4.60 -56.88
N GLY A 312 -12.65 -5.78 -56.51
CA GLY A 312 -11.84 -6.97 -56.16
C GLY A 312 -11.49 -7.12 -54.70
N GLY A 313 -12.10 -6.37 -53.81
CA GLY A 313 -11.99 -6.53 -52.34
C GLY A 313 -12.65 -7.83 -51.86
N GLN A 314 -12.03 -8.51 -50.89
CA GLN A 314 -12.58 -9.73 -50.30
C GLN A 314 -13.40 -9.41 -49.03
N LYS A 315 -14.40 -10.25 -48.72
CA LYS A 315 -15.19 -10.13 -47.46
C LYS A 315 -14.29 -10.12 -46.20
N LYS A 316 -13.16 -10.83 -46.23
CA LYS A 316 -12.16 -10.82 -45.14
C LYS A 316 -11.49 -9.44 -44.95
N ASP A 317 -11.43 -8.61 -46.00
CA ASP A 317 -10.85 -7.27 -45.92
C ASP A 317 -11.82 -6.33 -45.20
N PHE A 318 -13.15 -6.54 -45.33
CA PHE A 318 -14.16 -5.75 -44.60
C PHE A 318 -14.09 -6.02 -43.09
N ASN A 319 -13.96 -7.28 -42.67
CA ASN A 319 -13.80 -7.62 -41.26
C ASN A 319 -12.54 -6.94 -40.68
N LYS A 320 -11.44 -6.89 -41.45
CA LYS A 320 -10.22 -6.21 -41.01
C LYS A 320 -10.37 -4.68 -40.91
N ILE A 321 -11.18 -4.04 -41.79
CA ILE A 321 -11.45 -2.60 -41.72
C ILE A 321 -12.18 -2.28 -40.42
N PHE A 322 -13.27 -3.01 -40.08
CA PHE A 322 -14.06 -2.77 -38.87
C PHE A 322 -13.34 -3.20 -37.60
N PHE A 323 -12.56 -4.28 -37.65
CA PHE A 323 -11.65 -4.64 -36.55
C PHE A 323 -10.65 -3.52 -36.27
N SER A 324 -9.98 -3.00 -37.30
CA SER A 324 -9.02 -1.90 -37.15
C SER A 324 -9.70 -0.64 -36.63
N LEU A 325 -10.92 -0.34 -37.08
CA LEU A 325 -11.72 0.79 -36.58
C LEU A 325 -11.99 0.66 -35.07
N GLY A 326 -12.45 -0.51 -34.63
CA GLY A 326 -12.72 -0.76 -33.21
C GLY A 326 -11.44 -0.65 -32.37
N VAL A 327 -10.33 -1.21 -32.83
CA VAL A 327 -9.02 -1.09 -32.15
C VAL A 327 -8.58 0.38 -32.08
N PHE A 328 -8.68 1.15 -33.15
CA PHE A 328 -8.34 2.57 -33.13
C PHE A 328 -9.24 3.35 -32.17
N THR A 329 -10.55 3.11 -32.20
CA THR A 329 -11.51 3.75 -31.28
C THR A 329 -11.12 3.47 -29.82
N THR A 330 -10.76 2.23 -29.51
CA THR A 330 -10.38 1.84 -28.15
C THR A 330 -9.04 2.44 -27.74
N VAL A 331 -8.00 2.33 -28.57
CA VAL A 331 -6.66 2.84 -28.24
C VAL A 331 -6.68 4.36 -28.04
N PHE A 332 -7.25 5.11 -29.00
CA PHE A 332 -7.35 6.57 -28.89
C PHE A 332 -8.25 6.98 -27.73
N GLY A 333 -9.38 6.29 -27.53
CA GLY A 333 -10.27 6.54 -26.38
C GLY A 333 -9.57 6.33 -25.04
N THR A 334 -8.80 5.25 -24.92
CA THR A 334 -8.03 4.95 -23.71
C THR A 334 -6.94 5.99 -23.45
N ILE A 335 -6.19 6.40 -24.49
CA ILE A 335 -5.13 7.42 -24.33
C ILE A 335 -5.74 8.76 -23.87
N ILE A 336 -6.85 9.17 -24.46
CA ILE A 336 -7.55 10.42 -24.07
C ILE A 336 -8.13 10.27 -22.66
N GLY A 337 -8.73 9.11 -22.32
CA GLY A 337 -9.25 8.83 -20.98
C GLY A 337 -8.16 8.89 -19.90
N ILE A 338 -7.02 8.30 -20.16
CA ILE A 338 -5.84 8.38 -19.27
C ILE A 338 -5.35 9.82 -19.14
N GLY A 339 -5.27 10.56 -20.26
CA GLY A 339 -4.87 11.97 -20.25
C GLY A 339 -5.83 12.86 -19.44
N LEU A 340 -7.15 12.62 -19.55
CA LEU A 340 -8.15 13.31 -18.72
C LEU A 340 -8.03 12.97 -17.25
N ALA A 341 -7.83 11.69 -16.91
CA ALA A 341 -7.62 11.27 -15.52
C ALA A 341 -6.36 11.93 -14.94
N TRP A 342 -5.25 11.93 -15.69
CA TRP A 342 -4.01 12.59 -15.28
C TRP A 342 -4.23 14.10 -15.01
N LEU A 343 -4.96 14.77 -15.90
CA LEU A 343 -5.30 16.19 -15.72
C LEU A 343 -6.17 16.42 -14.47
N LEU A 344 -7.17 15.56 -14.22
CA LEU A 344 -8.02 15.66 -13.03
C LEU A 344 -7.24 15.40 -11.74
N VAL A 345 -6.32 14.42 -11.73
CA VAL A 345 -5.43 14.19 -10.59
C VAL A 345 -4.52 15.39 -10.34
N MET A 346 -3.96 15.97 -11.40
CA MET A 346 -3.13 17.18 -11.27
C MET A 346 -3.93 18.36 -10.70
N LEU A 347 -5.16 18.56 -11.16
CA LEU A 347 -6.06 19.59 -10.63
C LEU A 347 -6.41 19.34 -9.16
N GLN A 348 -6.66 18.10 -8.75
CA GLN A 348 -6.93 17.75 -7.36
C GLN A 348 -5.72 18.08 -6.47
N ASN A 349 -4.51 17.72 -6.90
CA ASN A 349 -3.30 17.99 -6.13
C ASN A 349 -2.99 19.49 -6.00
N PHE A 350 -3.41 20.31 -7.00
CA PHE A 350 -3.20 21.76 -6.97
C PHE A 350 -4.26 22.52 -6.17
N TYR A 351 -5.53 22.15 -6.32
CA TYR A 351 -6.67 22.92 -5.80
C TYR A 351 -7.37 22.24 -4.62
N SER A 352 -7.03 20.97 -4.32
CA SER A 352 -7.62 20.22 -3.19
C SER A 352 -9.16 20.27 -3.13
N PHE A 353 -9.83 20.08 -4.29
CA PHE A 353 -11.28 20.14 -4.39
C PHE A 353 -11.99 19.14 -3.48
N VAL A 354 -11.39 17.96 -3.30
CA VAL A 354 -11.93 16.89 -2.48
C VAL A 354 -11.03 16.72 -1.27
N SER A 355 -11.59 16.79 -0.06
CA SER A 355 -10.90 16.51 1.20
C SER A 355 -11.40 15.21 1.84
N VAL A 356 -10.62 14.66 2.74
CA VAL A 356 -11.01 13.50 3.54
C VAL A 356 -12.20 13.91 4.43
N PRO A 357 -13.32 13.16 4.44
CA PRO A 357 -14.49 13.51 5.22
C PRO A 357 -14.17 13.75 6.70
N GLY A 358 -14.61 14.89 7.21
CA GLY A 358 -14.37 15.29 8.61
C GLY A 358 -13.01 15.94 8.90
N THR A 359 -12.18 16.15 7.87
CA THR A 359 -10.86 16.80 8.02
C THR A 359 -10.65 17.87 6.95
N SER A 360 -9.64 18.75 7.16
CA SER A 360 -9.17 19.70 6.14
C SER A 360 -8.07 19.12 5.25
N ILE A 361 -7.74 17.83 5.39
CA ILE A 361 -6.66 17.18 4.65
C ILE A 361 -7.16 16.90 3.22
N PRO A 362 -6.43 17.29 2.17
CA PRO A 362 -6.76 16.92 0.80
C PRO A 362 -6.87 15.42 0.62
N TYR A 363 -7.85 14.94 -0.15
CA TYR A 363 -7.97 13.51 -0.44
C TYR A 363 -6.71 13.04 -1.19
N PRO A 364 -5.95 12.08 -0.64
CA PRO A 364 -4.70 11.65 -1.22
C PRO A 364 -4.96 10.87 -2.52
N ILE A 365 -4.35 11.30 -3.61
CA ILE A 365 -4.42 10.60 -4.91
C ILE A 365 -3.00 10.37 -5.40
N SER A 366 -2.65 9.10 -5.61
CA SER A 366 -1.32 8.69 -6.07
C SER A 366 -1.42 8.07 -7.48
N LEU A 367 -0.83 8.75 -8.47
CA LEU A 367 -0.83 8.26 -9.86
C LEU A 367 0.41 7.42 -10.10
N THR A 368 0.26 6.11 -9.99
CA THR A 368 1.35 5.15 -10.17
C THR A 368 1.44 4.71 -11.63
N SER A 369 2.66 4.64 -12.18
CA SER A 369 2.91 4.13 -13.54
C SER A 369 2.32 2.74 -13.76
N THR A 370 2.34 1.90 -12.72
CA THR A 370 1.73 0.56 -12.72
C THR A 370 0.22 0.62 -13.00
N ASN A 371 -0.52 1.53 -12.34
CA ASN A 371 -1.96 1.69 -12.56
C ASN A 371 -2.27 2.16 -13.98
N VAL A 372 -1.47 3.08 -14.53
CA VAL A 372 -1.60 3.54 -15.92
C VAL A 372 -1.46 2.37 -16.91
N ILE A 373 -0.43 1.54 -16.71
CA ILE A 373 -0.18 0.36 -17.56
C ILE A 373 -1.31 -0.66 -17.43
N ILE A 374 -1.78 -0.95 -16.21
CA ILE A 374 -2.89 -1.87 -15.94
C ILE A 374 -4.15 -1.40 -16.68
N VAL A 375 -4.53 -0.13 -16.53
CA VAL A 375 -5.72 0.43 -17.18
C VAL A 375 -5.59 0.37 -18.69
N PHE A 376 -4.44 0.80 -19.23
CA PHE A 376 -4.20 0.75 -20.67
C PHE A 376 -4.32 -0.66 -21.22
N LEU A 377 -3.63 -1.64 -20.61
CA LEU A 377 -3.69 -3.02 -21.06
C LEU A 377 -5.09 -3.62 -20.92
N THR A 378 -5.78 -3.39 -19.81
CA THR A 378 -7.14 -3.92 -19.57
C THR A 378 -8.12 -3.42 -20.62
N VAL A 379 -8.21 -2.11 -20.83
CA VAL A 379 -9.19 -1.52 -21.75
C VAL A 379 -8.83 -1.87 -23.20
N VAL A 380 -7.56 -1.83 -23.59
CA VAL A 380 -7.13 -2.17 -24.95
C VAL A 380 -7.33 -3.65 -25.26
N LEU A 381 -7.01 -4.56 -24.33
CA LEU A 381 -7.26 -6.00 -24.52
C LEU A 381 -8.75 -6.29 -24.66
N MET A 382 -9.60 -5.72 -23.78
CA MET A 382 -11.06 -5.84 -23.93
C MET A 382 -11.53 -5.31 -25.27
N GLY A 383 -11.02 -4.16 -25.72
CA GLY A 383 -11.35 -3.56 -26.99
C GLY A 383 -10.92 -4.39 -28.20
N ILE A 384 -9.76 -5.02 -28.15
CA ILE A 384 -9.31 -5.95 -29.20
C ILE A 384 -10.24 -7.18 -29.28
N ILE A 385 -10.57 -7.79 -28.13
CA ILE A 385 -11.45 -8.97 -28.08
C ILE A 385 -12.84 -8.61 -28.62
N THR A 386 -13.42 -7.52 -28.16
CA THR A 386 -14.77 -7.10 -28.60
C THR A 386 -14.81 -6.66 -30.06
N SER A 387 -13.78 -6.00 -30.56
CA SER A 387 -13.65 -5.64 -31.98
C SER A 387 -13.49 -6.88 -32.87
N ALA A 388 -12.73 -7.88 -32.44
CA ALA A 388 -12.58 -9.15 -33.15
C ALA A 388 -13.91 -9.92 -33.19
N TRP A 389 -14.62 -9.97 -32.07
CA TRP A 389 -15.93 -10.62 -31.99
C TRP A 389 -16.98 -9.92 -32.88
N SER A 390 -17.10 -8.59 -32.77
CA SER A 390 -18.01 -7.80 -33.59
C SER A 390 -17.74 -7.93 -35.09
N SER A 391 -16.47 -7.89 -35.51
CA SER A 391 -16.09 -7.98 -36.91
C SER A 391 -16.29 -9.39 -37.52
N SER A 392 -16.22 -10.46 -36.69
CA SER A 392 -16.36 -11.86 -37.15
C SER A 392 -17.80 -12.36 -37.11
N ALA A 393 -18.64 -11.84 -36.21
CA ALA A 393 -20.03 -12.31 -36.05
C ALA A 393 -20.91 -12.07 -37.29
N GLN A 394 -20.58 -11.10 -38.12
CA GLN A 394 -21.35 -10.76 -39.32
C GLN A 394 -20.84 -11.42 -40.63
N GLY A 395 -19.77 -12.19 -40.61
CA GLY A 395 -19.38 -13.03 -41.78
C GLY A 395 -20.35 -14.13 -42.11
N LYS A 396 -21.44 -14.26 -41.31
CA LYS A 396 -22.51 -15.25 -41.47
C LYS A 396 -23.84 -14.66 -41.96
N VAL A 397 -23.91 -13.37 -42.24
CA VAL A 397 -25.03 -12.65 -42.88
C VAL A 397 -24.57 -12.08 -44.23
#